data_4924fb8e66753e742c829cc889bbcc89
#
_entry.id   4924fb8e66753e742c829cc889bbcc89
#
_cell.length_a   1.000
_cell.length_b   1.000
_cell.length_c   1.000
_cell.angle_alpha   90.00
_cell.angle_beta   90.00
_cell.angle_gamma   90.00
#
_symmetry.space_group_name_H-M   'P 1'
#
loop_
_entity.id
_entity.type
_entity.pdbx_description
1 polymer ?
#
loop_
_entity_poly.entity_id
_entity_poly.type
_entity_poly.pdbx_seq_one_letter_code
_entity_poly.pdbx_strand_id
1 'polypeptide(L)'
;MRPVNIYRISRIHEEIDFNRIERHESQKSGRRHIHIHEIESLRLFVDALINRGALISELEGFHYGFSIPQIGKEFDLLKITEKNCLNIELKSQEVSEEQILEQLLRNRHYLMHLGKRITLYSVVTNKLKCYKLSLNDELVESSIDEIAASVKKDSSNYFENIEVLFRASDYLVSPLNSPDKFIQGEYFLTQAQEQIKKEILKGIDSAFLGAFFHISGKPGTGKTLLLYDIAKTLSKNGKTLIIHCGKLSDGQRKIDQDIENLKIVSAVSLRSDDFDLSEYSFVLVDESHRIYTQQFDKIVYSIADNDQVCIFSSDPGQILSSSERRNDIEGKISQLHLDGEYLLSEKIRMNKELHSFISVIKDLKHKPKVPMNYENVSVNYANTTQEAQNMLEYYRQNGYVFINYSKSNYESSPYAAYEEDFDTHHVIGQEFDKVVMLMDNSFYYDEEGVLKGIPHPNPDYLYPNLFYQGVTRVREKLSLIVVDAPALFEKITSVFEECEEK
;
A
#
# COMPACT_ATOMS: atom_id res chain seq x y z
N MET A 1 -4.84 -11.11 -16.46
CA MET A 1 -3.92 -11.14 -17.65
C MET A 1 -3.75 -12.58 -18.08
N ARG A 2 -3.93 -12.88 -19.39
CA ARG A 2 -3.76 -14.23 -19.95
C ARG A 2 -2.33 -14.44 -20.48
N PRO A 3 -1.83 -15.65 -20.48
CA PRO A 3 -0.52 -15.97 -21.06
C PRO A 3 -0.61 -15.94 -22.60
N VAL A 4 0.52 -15.69 -23.22
CA VAL A 4 0.69 -15.62 -24.66
C VAL A 4 1.76 -16.60 -25.14
N ASN A 5 1.72 -16.96 -26.43
CA ASN A 5 2.82 -17.61 -27.09
C ASN A 5 3.81 -16.57 -27.58
N ILE A 6 5.01 -16.51 -26.97
CA ILE A 6 5.99 -15.49 -27.32
C ILE A 6 6.55 -15.61 -28.74
N TYR A 7 6.51 -16.80 -29.37
CA TYR A 7 6.86 -16.96 -30.77
C TYR A 7 5.87 -16.19 -31.66
N ARG A 8 4.56 -16.38 -31.43
CA ARG A 8 3.52 -15.75 -32.24
C ARG A 8 3.61 -14.23 -32.20
N ILE A 9 3.68 -13.64 -31.00
CA ILE A 9 3.75 -12.19 -30.88
C ILE A 9 5.08 -11.61 -31.39
N SER A 10 6.21 -12.34 -31.29
CA SER A 10 7.50 -11.88 -31.77
C SER A 10 7.59 -11.76 -33.31
N ARG A 11 6.64 -12.35 -34.08
CA ARG A 11 6.59 -12.25 -35.55
C ARG A 11 5.94 -10.97 -36.05
N ILE A 12 5.37 -10.16 -35.17
CA ILE A 12 4.74 -8.90 -35.54
C ILE A 12 5.83 -7.81 -35.62
N HIS A 13 5.91 -7.09 -36.75
CA HIS A 13 6.98 -6.13 -37.02
C HIS A 13 6.62 -4.69 -36.67
N GLU A 14 5.35 -4.33 -36.90
CA GLU A 14 4.88 -2.97 -36.68
C GLU A 14 4.49 -2.75 -35.21
N GLU A 15 4.99 -1.68 -34.59
CA GLU A 15 4.75 -1.34 -33.19
C GLU A 15 3.24 -1.21 -32.85
N ILE A 16 2.47 -0.60 -33.76
CA ILE A 16 1.04 -0.39 -33.60
C ILE A 16 0.30 -1.73 -33.58
N ASP A 17 0.63 -2.62 -34.52
CA ASP A 17 -0.04 -3.92 -34.64
C ASP A 17 0.39 -4.85 -33.49
N PHE A 18 1.65 -4.80 -33.07
CA PHE A 18 2.14 -5.54 -31.91
C PHE A 18 1.34 -5.15 -30.66
N ASN A 19 1.25 -3.86 -30.35
CA ASN A 19 0.52 -3.37 -29.19
C ASN A 19 -0.98 -3.71 -29.23
N ARG A 20 -1.58 -3.75 -30.43
CA ARG A 20 -2.98 -4.13 -30.62
C ARG A 20 -3.21 -5.62 -30.34
N ILE A 21 -2.38 -6.48 -30.94
CA ILE A 21 -2.53 -7.93 -30.84
C ILE A 21 -2.14 -8.41 -29.45
N GLU A 22 -1.03 -7.89 -28.87
CA GLU A 22 -0.61 -8.23 -27.53
C GLU A 22 -1.72 -7.94 -26.49
N ARG A 23 -2.34 -6.76 -26.56
CA ARG A 23 -3.46 -6.40 -25.68
C ARG A 23 -4.68 -7.30 -25.85
N HIS A 24 -4.98 -7.67 -27.07
CA HIS A 24 -6.11 -8.56 -27.36
C HIS A 24 -5.86 -9.97 -26.83
N GLU A 25 -4.67 -10.53 -27.03
CA GLU A 25 -4.34 -11.90 -26.59
C GLU A 25 -4.14 -11.96 -25.07
N SER A 26 -3.35 -11.03 -24.49
CA SER A 26 -3.05 -11.02 -23.06
C SER A 26 -4.23 -10.56 -22.20
N GLN A 27 -5.19 -9.86 -22.77
CA GLN A 27 -6.30 -9.21 -22.04
C GLN A 27 -5.79 -8.33 -20.90
N LYS A 28 -4.65 -7.67 -21.11
CA LYS A 28 -3.99 -6.83 -20.12
C LYS A 28 -4.78 -5.54 -19.88
N SER A 29 -5.14 -5.29 -18.64
CA SER A 29 -5.70 -4.02 -18.20
C SER A 29 -4.55 -3.04 -17.92
N GLY A 30 -4.44 -1.96 -18.71
CA GLY A 30 -3.42 -0.92 -18.52
C GLY A 30 -2.84 -0.42 -19.85
N ARG A 31 -2.26 0.78 -19.83
CA ARG A 31 -1.85 1.50 -21.05
C ARG A 31 -0.33 1.50 -21.30
N ARG A 32 0.42 0.46 -20.87
CA ARG A 32 1.83 0.44 -21.25
C ARG A 32 1.92 0.28 -22.77
N HIS A 33 2.66 1.18 -23.39
CA HIS A 33 3.04 1.11 -24.79
C HIS A 33 4.38 0.39 -24.90
N ILE A 34 4.43 -0.66 -25.71
CA ILE A 34 5.63 -1.45 -25.95
C ILE A 34 6.33 -0.83 -27.16
N HIS A 35 7.59 -0.45 -26.98
CA HIS A 35 8.38 0.23 -28.01
C HIS A 35 9.08 -0.73 -28.95
N ILE A 36 9.42 -0.26 -30.16
CA ILE A 36 10.01 -1.09 -31.22
C ILE A 36 11.28 -1.85 -30.76
N HIS A 37 12.13 -1.21 -29.96
CA HIS A 37 13.35 -1.87 -29.46
C HIS A 37 13.08 -3.03 -28.50
N GLU A 38 11.96 -3.00 -27.77
CA GLU A 38 11.52 -4.11 -26.92
C GLU A 38 11.00 -5.29 -27.76
N ILE A 39 10.29 -4.98 -28.85
CA ILE A 39 9.78 -5.97 -29.82
C ILE A 39 10.96 -6.65 -30.54
N GLU A 40 11.96 -5.87 -30.95
CA GLU A 40 13.18 -6.41 -31.56
C GLU A 40 13.96 -7.30 -30.61
N SER A 41 14.08 -6.90 -29.34
CA SER A 41 14.73 -7.69 -28.29
C SER A 41 14.01 -9.01 -28.08
N LEU A 42 12.66 -9.01 -28.02
CA LEU A 42 11.87 -10.24 -27.92
C LEU A 42 12.11 -11.14 -29.12
N ARG A 43 12.13 -10.58 -30.34
CA ARG A 43 12.35 -11.34 -31.57
C ARG A 43 13.73 -12.01 -31.59
N LEU A 44 14.79 -11.26 -31.32
CA LEU A 44 16.16 -11.79 -31.25
C LEU A 44 16.28 -12.93 -30.25
N PHE A 45 15.67 -12.75 -29.08
CA PHE A 45 15.67 -13.78 -28.04
C PHE A 45 14.93 -15.06 -28.48
N VAL A 46 13.73 -14.90 -29.04
CA VAL A 46 12.91 -16.03 -29.52
C VAL A 46 13.61 -16.77 -30.67
N ASP A 47 14.21 -16.05 -31.61
CA ASP A 47 14.97 -16.65 -32.71
C ASP A 47 16.19 -17.45 -32.18
N ALA A 48 16.86 -16.93 -31.15
CA ALA A 48 17.96 -17.64 -30.52
C ALA A 48 17.48 -18.96 -29.86
N LEU A 49 16.32 -18.97 -29.19
CA LEU A 49 15.74 -20.20 -28.62
C LEU A 49 15.36 -21.24 -29.69
N ILE A 50 14.72 -20.80 -30.77
CA ILE A 50 14.32 -21.69 -31.90
C ILE A 50 15.59 -22.29 -32.55
N ASN A 51 16.63 -21.50 -32.78
CA ASN A 51 17.91 -21.96 -33.32
C ASN A 51 18.62 -22.99 -32.40
N ARG A 52 18.27 -23.07 -31.12
CA ARG A 52 18.73 -24.07 -30.15
C ARG A 52 17.74 -25.23 -29.96
N GLY A 53 16.75 -25.35 -30.86
CA GLY A 53 15.81 -26.46 -30.92
C GLY A 53 14.62 -26.37 -29.99
N ALA A 54 14.31 -25.16 -29.48
CA ALA A 54 13.05 -24.97 -28.77
C ALA A 54 11.87 -25.08 -29.73
N LEU A 55 10.82 -25.79 -29.31
CA LEU A 55 9.59 -25.93 -30.09
C LEU A 55 8.65 -24.73 -29.86
N ILE A 56 7.88 -24.37 -30.86
CA ILE A 56 6.88 -23.28 -30.74
C ILE A 56 5.89 -23.54 -29.61
N SER A 57 5.50 -24.80 -29.38
CA SER A 57 4.63 -25.20 -28.26
C SER A 57 5.26 -25.02 -26.88
N GLU A 58 6.59 -25.02 -26.77
CA GLU A 58 7.31 -24.79 -25.51
C GLU A 58 7.33 -23.29 -25.15
N LEU A 59 7.13 -22.42 -26.13
CA LEU A 59 7.07 -20.96 -26.00
C LEU A 59 5.68 -20.44 -25.62
N GLU A 60 4.75 -21.31 -25.30
CA GLU A 60 3.43 -21.03 -24.77
C GLU A 60 3.49 -20.75 -23.24
N GLY A 61 2.51 -20.02 -22.71
CA GLY A 61 2.33 -19.86 -21.27
C GLY A 61 3.12 -18.71 -20.64
N PHE A 62 3.68 -17.80 -21.44
CA PHE A 62 4.39 -16.63 -20.96
C PHE A 62 3.44 -15.44 -20.75
N HIS A 63 3.58 -14.78 -19.61
CA HIS A 63 3.00 -13.46 -19.36
C HIS A 63 4.05 -12.41 -19.74
N TYR A 64 3.80 -11.67 -20.84
CA TYR A 64 4.69 -10.67 -21.38
C TYR A 64 4.41 -9.29 -20.77
N GLY A 65 5.42 -8.66 -20.16
CA GLY A 65 5.28 -7.37 -19.51
C GLY A 65 4.30 -7.39 -18.33
N PHE A 66 4.28 -8.47 -17.53
CA PHE A 66 3.41 -8.54 -16.35
C PHE A 66 3.85 -7.55 -15.29
N SER A 67 2.92 -6.68 -14.87
CA SER A 67 3.14 -5.77 -13.76
C SER A 67 2.36 -6.22 -12.54
N ILE A 68 3.04 -6.34 -11.39
CA ILE A 68 2.37 -6.66 -10.12
C ILE A 68 1.37 -5.55 -9.81
N PRO A 69 0.08 -5.88 -9.62
CA PRO A 69 -0.94 -4.89 -9.29
C PRO A 69 -0.53 -4.04 -8.09
N GLN A 70 -0.75 -2.73 -8.18
CA GLN A 70 -0.49 -1.74 -7.12
C GLN A 70 1.00 -1.46 -6.78
N ILE A 71 1.94 -2.38 -7.09
CA ILE A 71 3.38 -2.15 -6.87
C ILE A 71 4.04 -1.50 -8.10
N GLY A 72 3.51 -1.78 -9.29
CA GLY A 72 4.08 -1.27 -10.54
C GLY A 72 5.37 -1.96 -10.98
N LYS A 73 5.84 -3.00 -10.24
CA LYS A 73 6.99 -3.81 -10.67
C LYS A 73 6.62 -4.66 -11.85
N GLU A 74 7.34 -4.52 -12.93
CA GLU A 74 7.15 -5.23 -14.17
C GLU A 74 8.21 -6.30 -14.39
N PHE A 75 7.79 -7.42 -15.00
CA PHE A 75 8.63 -8.50 -15.49
C PHE A 75 8.46 -8.61 -17.01
N ASP A 76 9.56 -8.66 -17.75
CA ASP A 76 9.49 -8.73 -19.21
C ASP A 76 8.85 -10.04 -19.67
N LEU A 77 9.36 -11.17 -19.20
CA LEU A 77 8.81 -12.51 -19.47
C LEU A 77 8.67 -13.29 -18.16
N LEU A 78 7.46 -13.67 -17.83
CA LEU A 78 7.16 -14.45 -16.63
C LEU A 78 6.32 -15.67 -16.98
N LYS A 79 6.79 -16.86 -16.62
CA LYS A 79 6.05 -18.11 -16.76
C LYS A 79 5.97 -18.82 -15.42
N ILE A 80 4.75 -19.04 -14.95
CA ILE A 80 4.49 -19.66 -13.63
C ILE A 80 3.74 -20.97 -13.84
N THR A 81 4.32 -22.03 -13.30
CA THR A 81 3.70 -23.35 -13.24
C THR A 81 3.34 -23.73 -11.80
N GLU A 82 2.81 -24.89 -11.56
CA GLU A 82 2.47 -25.35 -10.22
C GLU A 82 3.71 -25.35 -9.29
N LYS A 83 4.88 -25.73 -9.79
CA LYS A 83 6.11 -25.92 -8.98
C LYS A 83 7.18 -24.88 -9.25
N ASN A 84 7.21 -24.27 -10.43
CA ASN A 84 8.31 -23.43 -10.88
C ASN A 84 7.82 -22.03 -11.28
N CYS A 85 8.70 -21.05 -11.14
CA CYS A 85 8.55 -19.69 -11.62
C CYS A 85 9.80 -19.33 -12.43
N LEU A 86 9.64 -19.07 -13.72
CA LEU A 86 10.68 -18.66 -14.64
C LEU A 86 10.47 -17.19 -15.01
N ASN A 87 11.46 -16.35 -14.72
CA ASN A 87 11.50 -14.96 -15.16
C ASN A 87 12.73 -14.75 -16.05
N ILE A 88 12.52 -14.06 -17.17
CA ILE A 88 13.59 -13.69 -18.12
C ILE A 88 13.43 -12.20 -18.42
N GLU A 89 14.47 -11.44 -18.09
CA GLU A 89 14.58 -10.02 -18.39
C GLU A 89 15.37 -9.79 -19.69
N LEU A 90 14.85 -8.97 -20.57
CA LEU A 90 15.44 -8.67 -21.86
C LEU A 90 16.08 -7.28 -21.86
N LYS A 91 17.33 -7.17 -22.31
CA LYS A 91 18.04 -5.91 -22.43
C LYS A 91 18.42 -5.68 -23.91
N SER A 92 17.93 -4.59 -24.47
CA SER A 92 18.26 -4.20 -25.85
C SER A 92 19.71 -3.71 -26.01
N GLN A 93 20.30 -3.22 -24.91
CA GLN A 93 21.67 -2.68 -24.85
C GLN A 93 22.42 -3.26 -23.65
N GLU A 94 23.74 -3.15 -23.67
CA GLU A 94 24.57 -3.52 -22.52
C GLU A 94 24.28 -2.62 -21.33
N VAL A 95 24.17 -3.26 -20.18
CA VAL A 95 24.08 -2.65 -18.85
C VAL A 95 25.15 -3.28 -17.95
N SER A 96 25.54 -2.61 -16.88
CA SER A 96 26.55 -3.16 -15.97
C SER A 96 26.06 -4.44 -15.28
N GLU A 97 26.97 -5.31 -14.92
CA GLU A 97 26.66 -6.56 -14.20
C GLU A 97 26.04 -6.28 -12.84
N GLU A 98 26.43 -5.19 -12.18
CA GLU A 98 25.83 -4.74 -10.92
C GLU A 98 24.34 -4.39 -11.10
N GLN A 99 23.99 -3.70 -12.18
CA GLN A 99 22.60 -3.35 -12.48
C GLN A 99 21.75 -4.60 -12.78
N ILE A 100 22.32 -5.57 -13.49
CA ILE A 100 21.67 -6.86 -13.77
C ILE A 100 21.46 -7.62 -12.47
N LEU A 101 22.49 -7.72 -11.63
CA LEU A 101 22.42 -8.39 -10.33
C LEU A 101 21.34 -7.76 -9.44
N GLU A 102 21.37 -6.44 -9.30
CA GLU A 102 20.37 -5.70 -8.50
C GLU A 102 18.95 -5.97 -9.00
N GLN A 103 18.73 -5.96 -10.33
CA GLN A 103 17.43 -6.25 -10.92
C GLN A 103 16.97 -7.68 -10.63
N LEU A 104 17.83 -8.68 -10.80
CA LEU A 104 17.47 -10.08 -10.59
C LEU A 104 17.24 -10.39 -9.11
N LEU A 105 18.01 -9.79 -8.19
CA LEU A 105 17.79 -9.88 -6.75
C LEU A 105 16.43 -9.29 -6.37
N ARG A 106 16.09 -8.12 -6.92
CA ARG A 106 14.79 -7.48 -6.73
C ARG A 106 13.66 -8.35 -7.29
N ASN A 107 13.83 -8.94 -8.49
CA ASN A 107 12.83 -9.83 -9.07
C ASN A 107 12.61 -11.08 -8.21
N ARG A 108 13.69 -11.67 -7.67
CA ARG A 108 13.59 -12.80 -6.76
C ARG A 108 12.81 -12.44 -5.51
N HIS A 109 13.10 -11.31 -4.91
CA HIS A 109 12.39 -10.82 -3.74
C HIS A 109 10.86 -10.75 -3.99
N TYR A 110 10.44 -10.17 -5.12
CA TYR A 110 9.02 -10.09 -5.48
C TYR A 110 8.35 -11.44 -5.80
N LEU A 111 9.12 -12.47 -6.16
CA LEU A 111 8.58 -13.78 -6.53
C LEU A 111 8.65 -14.82 -5.40
N MET A 112 9.42 -14.55 -4.33
CA MET A 112 9.61 -15.49 -3.20
C MET A 112 8.30 -15.86 -2.49
N HIS A 113 7.35 -14.92 -2.37
CA HIS A 113 6.04 -15.17 -1.73
C HIS A 113 5.22 -16.28 -2.43
N LEU A 114 5.53 -16.60 -3.69
CA LEU A 114 4.85 -17.66 -4.43
C LEU A 114 5.16 -19.08 -3.89
N GLY A 115 6.20 -19.26 -3.07
CA GLY A 115 6.61 -20.55 -2.53
C GLY A 115 7.04 -21.55 -3.60
N LYS A 116 7.45 -21.09 -4.80
CA LYS A 116 7.83 -21.89 -5.95
C LYS A 116 9.35 -21.88 -6.16
N ARG A 117 9.87 -22.86 -6.92
CA ARG A 117 11.26 -22.81 -7.37
C ARG A 117 11.43 -21.71 -8.40
N ILE A 118 12.17 -20.66 -8.03
CA ILE A 118 12.41 -19.50 -8.87
C ILE A 118 13.68 -19.67 -9.68
N THR A 119 13.60 -19.40 -10.99
CA THR A 119 14.74 -19.32 -11.90
C THR A 119 14.71 -17.99 -12.63
N LEU A 120 15.81 -17.25 -12.54
CA LEU A 120 15.89 -15.88 -13.03
C LEU A 120 17.04 -15.75 -14.02
N TYR A 121 16.73 -15.21 -15.20
CA TYR A 121 17.70 -14.92 -16.24
C TYR A 121 17.62 -13.45 -16.67
N SER A 122 18.76 -12.93 -17.13
CA SER A 122 18.81 -11.68 -17.89
C SER A 122 19.58 -11.92 -19.20
N VAL A 123 19.02 -11.43 -20.30
CA VAL A 123 19.58 -11.63 -21.65
C VAL A 123 19.83 -10.28 -22.30
N VAL A 124 21.07 -9.99 -22.63
CA VAL A 124 21.48 -8.84 -23.48
C VAL A 124 21.32 -9.27 -24.93
N THR A 125 20.21 -8.92 -25.55
CA THR A 125 19.71 -9.56 -26.78
C THR A 125 20.54 -9.26 -28.02
N ASN A 126 21.18 -8.07 -28.10
CA ASN A 126 22.05 -7.69 -29.23
C ASN A 126 23.34 -8.50 -29.31
N LYS A 127 23.82 -9.08 -28.17
CA LYS A 127 25.04 -9.89 -28.11
C LYS A 127 24.75 -11.34 -27.68
N LEU A 128 23.50 -11.66 -27.34
CA LEU A 128 23.07 -12.93 -26.78
C LEU A 128 23.87 -13.33 -25.53
N LYS A 129 24.33 -12.33 -24.74
CA LYS A 129 24.99 -12.57 -23.47
C LYS A 129 23.96 -12.85 -22.41
N CYS A 130 24.08 -13.99 -21.73
CA CYS A 130 23.09 -14.47 -20.79
C CYS A 130 23.67 -14.51 -19.38
N TYR A 131 22.85 -14.13 -18.41
CA TYR A 131 23.17 -14.19 -16.99
C TYR A 131 22.06 -14.90 -16.23
N LYS A 132 22.43 -15.51 -15.13
CA LYS A 132 21.51 -16.19 -14.21
C LYS A 132 21.83 -15.79 -12.78
N LEU A 133 20.79 -15.65 -11.95
CA LEU A 133 20.98 -15.51 -10.51
C LEU A 133 21.14 -16.90 -9.88
N SER A 134 22.26 -17.12 -9.19
CA SER A 134 22.53 -18.35 -8.44
C SER A 134 21.69 -18.43 -7.15
N LEU A 135 21.68 -19.57 -6.49
CA LEU A 135 21.03 -19.75 -5.19
C LEU A 135 21.72 -18.95 -4.07
N ASN A 136 23.00 -18.61 -4.27
CA ASN A 136 23.80 -17.84 -3.31
C ASN A 136 23.81 -16.34 -3.59
N ASP A 137 22.86 -15.84 -4.39
CA ASP A 137 22.75 -14.42 -4.75
C ASP A 137 23.88 -13.85 -5.60
N GLU A 138 24.57 -14.68 -6.33
CA GLU A 138 25.65 -14.29 -7.22
C GLU A 138 25.16 -14.27 -8.67
N LEU A 139 25.64 -13.30 -9.45
CA LEU A 139 25.44 -13.28 -10.89
C LEU A 139 26.41 -14.24 -11.54
N VAL A 140 25.90 -15.22 -12.29
CA VAL A 140 26.70 -16.18 -13.04
C VAL A 140 26.40 -16.09 -14.53
N GLU A 141 27.42 -16.29 -15.37
CA GLU A 141 27.18 -16.40 -16.81
C GLU A 141 26.35 -17.65 -17.12
N SER A 142 25.47 -17.53 -18.09
CA SER A 142 24.56 -18.57 -18.56
C SER A 142 24.59 -18.63 -20.09
N SER A 143 23.80 -19.51 -20.67
CA SER A 143 23.72 -19.69 -22.12
C SER A 143 22.26 -19.78 -22.58
N ILE A 144 22.04 -19.51 -23.88
CA ILE A 144 20.73 -19.72 -24.52
C ILE A 144 20.30 -21.19 -24.43
N ASP A 145 21.26 -22.14 -24.45
CA ASP A 145 20.95 -23.56 -24.30
C ASP A 145 20.39 -23.89 -22.91
N GLU A 146 20.92 -23.28 -21.85
CA GLU A 146 20.40 -23.44 -20.48
C GLU A 146 19.01 -22.82 -20.33
N ILE A 147 18.79 -21.65 -20.95
CA ILE A 147 17.48 -21.01 -20.96
C ILE A 147 16.47 -21.86 -21.74
N ALA A 148 16.83 -22.38 -22.92
CA ALA A 148 15.99 -23.27 -23.71
C ALA A 148 15.60 -24.54 -22.95
N ALA A 149 16.56 -25.15 -22.22
CA ALA A 149 16.27 -26.27 -21.34
C ALA A 149 15.29 -25.93 -20.19
N SER A 150 15.41 -24.71 -19.62
CA SER A 150 14.48 -24.24 -18.59
C SER A 150 13.08 -23.99 -19.14
N VAL A 151 12.97 -23.40 -20.34
CA VAL A 151 11.69 -23.18 -21.03
C VAL A 151 10.99 -24.51 -21.36
N LYS A 152 11.73 -25.51 -21.83
CA LYS A 152 11.25 -26.84 -22.17
C LYS A 152 10.72 -27.58 -20.95
N LYS A 153 11.42 -27.52 -19.83
CA LYS A 153 11.06 -28.21 -18.60
C LYS A 153 9.68 -27.81 -18.07
N ASP A 154 9.26 -26.58 -18.32
CA ASP A 154 8.01 -25.98 -17.83
C ASP A 154 7.01 -25.72 -18.95
N SER A 155 6.99 -26.56 -20.01
CA SER A 155 6.15 -26.36 -21.20
C SER A 155 4.66 -26.70 -21.00
N SER A 156 4.31 -27.39 -19.92
CA SER A 156 2.94 -27.80 -19.61
C SER A 156 2.52 -27.35 -18.21
N ASN A 157 1.21 -27.15 -17.98
CA ASN A 157 0.63 -26.77 -16.68
C ASN A 157 1.01 -25.38 -16.15
N TYR A 158 0.95 -24.36 -16.97
CA TYR A 158 1.09 -22.96 -16.57
C TYR A 158 -0.22 -22.38 -16.05
N PHE A 159 -0.13 -21.33 -15.21
CA PHE A 159 -1.30 -20.59 -14.73
C PHE A 159 -1.85 -19.68 -15.84
N GLU A 160 -3.14 -19.80 -16.12
CA GLU A 160 -3.81 -18.93 -17.10
C GLU A 160 -4.02 -17.51 -16.59
N ASN A 161 -4.30 -17.35 -15.29
CA ASN A 161 -4.42 -16.02 -14.66
C ASN A 161 -3.49 -15.93 -13.47
N ILE A 162 -2.35 -15.24 -13.67
CA ILE A 162 -1.37 -15.05 -12.60
C ILE A 162 -1.74 -13.95 -11.62
N GLU A 163 -2.69 -13.07 -11.92
CA GLU A 163 -3.09 -11.98 -11.02
C GLU A 163 -3.62 -12.53 -9.69
N VAL A 164 -4.22 -13.72 -9.70
CA VAL A 164 -4.69 -14.39 -8.47
C VAL A 164 -3.56 -14.80 -7.52
N LEU A 165 -2.33 -14.91 -8.03
CA LEU A 165 -1.14 -15.22 -7.26
C LEU A 165 -0.47 -13.98 -6.65
N PHE A 166 -0.90 -12.79 -7.05
CA PHE A 166 -0.36 -11.51 -6.60
C PHE A 166 -1.46 -10.68 -5.93
N ARG A 167 -1.95 -11.17 -4.80
CA ARG A 167 -2.93 -10.43 -4.00
C ARG A 167 -2.21 -9.37 -3.18
N ALA A 168 -2.78 -8.17 -3.15
CA ALA A 168 -2.23 -7.06 -2.36
C ALA A 168 -2.01 -7.43 -0.88
N SER A 169 -2.90 -8.24 -0.30
CA SER A 169 -2.80 -8.74 1.08
C SER A 169 -1.53 -9.56 1.35
N ASP A 170 -0.95 -10.20 0.33
CA ASP A 170 0.17 -11.10 0.51
C ASP A 170 1.52 -10.35 0.66
N TYR A 171 1.57 -9.11 0.16
CA TYR A 171 2.80 -8.30 0.13
C TYR A 171 2.66 -6.86 0.65
N LEU A 172 1.43 -6.34 0.80
CA LEU A 172 1.19 -5.05 1.44
C LEU A 172 1.09 -5.24 2.96
N VAL A 173 2.23 -5.23 3.60
CA VAL A 173 2.34 -5.43 5.04
C VAL A 173 2.10 -4.12 5.78
N SER A 174 1.27 -4.15 6.81
CA SER A 174 1.22 -3.09 7.80
C SER A 174 2.23 -3.39 8.91
N PRO A 175 3.21 -2.53 9.19
CA PRO A 175 4.15 -2.75 10.29
C PRO A 175 3.44 -2.99 11.62
N LEU A 176 2.32 -2.30 11.84
CA LEU A 176 1.57 -2.35 13.08
C LEU A 176 0.79 -3.67 13.27
N ASN A 177 0.30 -4.25 12.16
CA ASN A 177 -0.49 -5.49 12.19
C ASN A 177 0.33 -6.77 11.97
N SER A 178 1.48 -6.65 11.28
CA SER A 178 2.35 -7.78 10.94
C SER A 178 3.81 -7.43 11.22
N PRO A 179 4.17 -7.19 12.50
CA PRO A 179 5.51 -6.72 12.87
C PRO A 179 6.61 -7.73 12.50
N ASP A 180 6.35 -9.03 12.60
CA ASP A 180 7.32 -10.08 12.24
C ASP A 180 7.73 -9.97 10.77
N LYS A 181 6.77 -9.87 9.85
CA LYS A 181 7.04 -9.68 8.42
C LYS A 181 7.81 -8.39 8.17
N PHE A 182 7.46 -7.32 8.87
CA PHE A 182 8.17 -6.05 8.76
C PHE A 182 9.62 -6.16 9.25
N ILE A 183 9.86 -6.77 10.40
CA ILE A 183 11.20 -6.97 10.96
C ILE A 183 12.06 -7.82 10.03
N GLN A 184 11.51 -8.90 9.47
CA GLN A 184 12.18 -9.82 8.54
C GLN A 184 12.38 -9.24 7.14
N GLY A 185 11.74 -8.10 6.80
CA GLY A 185 11.82 -7.49 5.47
C GLY A 185 10.92 -8.16 4.43
N GLU A 186 9.92 -8.92 4.88
CA GLU A 186 8.93 -9.60 4.02
C GLU A 186 7.79 -8.65 3.62
N TYR A 187 8.12 -7.54 3.01
CA TYR A 187 7.17 -6.55 2.50
C TYR A 187 7.76 -5.83 1.29
N PHE A 188 6.91 -5.15 0.54
CA PHE A 188 7.34 -4.39 -0.61
C PHE A 188 6.93 -2.92 -0.47
N LEU A 189 7.83 -2.04 -0.88
CA LEU A 189 7.50 -0.65 -1.18
C LEU A 189 7.07 -0.55 -2.65
N THR A 190 6.17 0.38 -2.94
CA THR A 190 5.86 0.73 -4.33
C THR A 190 7.00 1.50 -4.95
N GLN A 191 7.00 1.61 -6.27
CA GLN A 191 8.01 2.39 -6.99
C GLN A 191 8.07 3.85 -6.49
N ALA A 192 6.90 4.46 -6.23
CA ALA A 192 6.83 5.82 -5.69
C ALA A 192 7.42 5.90 -4.28
N GLN A 193 7.12 4.93 -3.41
CA GLN A 193 7.68 4.88 -2.06
C GLN A 193 9.21 4.64 -2.08
N GLU A 194 9.69 3.75 -2.94
CA GLU A 194 11.13 3.50 -3.13
C GLU A 194 11.87 4.77 -3.58
N GLN A 195 11.26 5.52 -4.53
CA GLN A 195 11.83 6.76 -5.01
C GLN A 195 11.90 7.81 -3.91
N ILE A 196 10.80 8.02 -3.16
CA ILE A 196 10.74 8.97 -2.05
C ILE A 196 11.78 8.60 -0.99
N LYS A 197 11.87 7.32 -0.60
CA LYS A 197 12.89 6.84 0.35
C LYS A 197 14.30 7.20 -0.12
N LYS A 198 14.62 6.92 -1.38
CA LYS A 198 15.93 7.21 -1.96
C LYS A 198 16.26 8.70 -1.94
N GLU A 199 15.29 9.55 -2.24
CA GLU A 199 15.46 11.00 -2.24
C GLU A 199 15.65 11.54 -0.83
N ILE A 200 14.88 11.07 0.17
CA ILE A 200 15.05 11.44 1.57
C ILE A 200 16.42 11.03 2.07
N LEU A 201 16.85 9.77 1.87
CA LEU A 201 18.17 9.30 2.33
C LEU A 201 19.30 10.12 1.68
N LYS A 202 19.21 10.43 0.38
CA LYS A 202 20.17 11.30 -0.29
C LYS A 202 20.16 12.72 0.26
N GLY A 203 18.98 13.27 0.58
CA GLY A 203 18.84 14.58 1.20
C GLY A 203 19.53 14.63 2.59
N ILE A 204 19.32 13.58 3.39
CA ILE A 204 19.97 13.44 4.71
C ILE A 204 21.51 13.42 4.59
N ASP A 205 22.06 12.65 3.64
CA ASP A 205 23.50 12.57 3.40
C ASP A 205 24.10 13.92 2.97
N SER A 206 23.27 14.83 2.44
CA SER A 206 23.69 16.15 1.93
C SER A 206 23.42 17.29 2.92
N ALA A 207 22.71 17.04 4.02
CA ALA A 207 22.35 18.05 5.00
C ALA A 207 23.55 18.45 5.86
N PHE A 208 23.73 19.76 6.07
CA PHE A 208 24.83 20.31 6.89
C PHE A 208 24.41 20.74 8.30
N LEU A 209 23.12 20.95 8.52
CA LEU A 209 22.48 21.36 9.78
C LEU A 209 21.14 20.63 9.88
N GLY A 210 20.44 20.78 11.00
CA GLY A 210 19.15 20.13 11.24
C GLY A 210 18.22 20.18 10.04
N ALA A 211 17.77 19.00 9.54
CA ALA A 211 17.01 18.86 8.32
C ALA A 211 15.56 18.45 8.57
N PHE A 212 14.63 18.97 7.77
CA PHE A 212 13.23 18.67 7.86
C PHE A 212 12.68 18.11 6.54
N PHE A 213 12.00 16.97 6.61
CA PHE A 213 11.32 16.34 5.49
C PHE A 213 9.85 16.14 5.81
N HIS A 214 8.99 16.20 4.78
CA HIS A 214 7.56 16.00 4.93
C HIS A 214 7.02 15.00 3.91
N ILE A 215 6.31 13.97 4.39
CA ILE A 215 5.60 12.99 3.58
C ILE A 215 4.11 13.16 3.81
N SER A 216 3.39 13.68 2.83
CA SER A 216 1.94 13.82 2.88
C SER A 216 1.23 12.77 2.02
N GLY A 217 -0.04 12.51 2.29
CA GLY A 217 -0.85 11.60 1.46
C GLY A 217 -2.15 11.18 2.12
N LYS A 218 -3.09 10.71 1.32
CA LYS A 218 -4.42 10.24 1.77
C LYS A 218 -4.32 8.92 2.55
N PRO A 219 -5.41 8.49 3.25
CA PRO A 219 -5.46 7.19 3.90
C PRO A 219 -5.18 6.06 2.90
N GLY A 220 -4.49 5.00 3.33
CA GLY A 220 -4.19 3.82 2.51
C GLY A 220 -3.11 4.02 1.44
N THR A 221 -2.35 5.13 1.45
CA THR A 221 -1.21 5.35 0.54
C THR A 221 0.11 4.75 1.04
N GLY A 222 0.11 4.16 2.24
CA GLY A 222 1.26 3.48 2.81
C GLY A 222 2.30 4.38 3.47
N LYS A 223 1.94 5.58 3.90
CA LYS A 223 2.82 6.51 4.63
C LYS A 223 3.53 5.86 5.81
N THR A 224 2.76 5.21 6.69
CA THR A 224 3.31 4.52 7.87
C THR A 224 4.34 3.46 7.49
N LEU A 225 4.08 2.63 6.46
CA LEU A 225 5.04 1.63 5.99
C LEU A 225 6.33 2.29 5.51
N LEU A 226 6.22 3.33 4.68
CA LEU A 226 7.38 4.07 4.18
C LEU A 226 8.16 4.72 5.31
N LEU A 227 7.48 5.38 6.26
CA LEU A 227 8.13 6.04 7.40
C LEU A 227 8.90 5.03 8.27
N TYR A 228 8.28 3.89 8.58
CA TYR A 228 8.90 2.81 9.37
C TYR A 228 10.06 2.14 8.64
N ASP A 229 9.97 1.97 7.33
CA ASP A 229 11.05 1.42 6.51
C ASP A 229 12.25 2.38 6.44
N ILE A 230 12.01 3.68 6.33
CA ILE A 230 13.06 4.71 6.46
C ILE A 230 13.69 4.64 7.85
N ALA A 231 12.87 4.60 8.92
CA ALA A 231 13.38 4.51 10.31
C ALA A 231 14.24 3.25 10.52
N LYS A 232 13.82 2.10 10.03
CA LYS A 232 14.60 0.84 10.05
C LYS A 232 15.92 0.95 9.29
N THR A 233 15.96 1.76 8.24
CA THR A 233 17.19 1.99 7.48
C THR A 233 18.13 2.92 8.26
N LEU A 234 17.59 4.00 8.83
CA LEU A 234 18.34 5.00 9.60
C LEU A 234 18.86 4.44 10.93
N SER A 235 18.14 3.53 11.57
CA SER A 235 18.56 2.89 12.83
C SER A 235 19.88 2.12 12.74
N LYS A 236 20.31 1.75 11.53
CA LYS A 236 21.62 1.16 11.27
C LYS A 236 22.76 2.16 11.38
N ASN A 237 22.46 3.46 11.23
CA ASN A 237 23.44 4.53 11.19
C ASN A 237 23.41 5.41 12.45
N GLY A 238 22.38 5.31 13.29
CA GLY A 238 22.26 6.10 14.51
C GLY A 238 20.97 5.85 15.28
N LYS A 239 20.90 6.37 16.50
CA LYS A 239 19.69 6.28 17.33
C LYS A 239 18.53 6.97 16.62
N THR A 240 17.46 6.23 16.40
CA THR A 240 16.28 6.65 15.66
C THR A 240 15.03 6.58 16.54
N LEU A 241 14.23 7.62 16.54
CA LEU A 241 12.99 7.73 17.29
C LEU A 241 11.80 7.82 16.34
N ILE A 242 10.78 6.98 16.53
CA ILE A 242 9.46 7.16 15.95
C ILE A 242 8.52 7.69 17.04
N ILE A 243 7.92 8.83 16.78
CA ILE A 243 6.85 9.42 17.59
C ILE A 243 5.53 9.12 16.89
N HIS A 244 4.73 8.22 17.47
CA HIS A 244 3.41 7.89 16.94
C HIS A 244 2.34 8.77 17.59
N CYS A 245 1.56 9.48 16.79
CA CYS A 245 0.51 10.39 17.28
C CYS A 245 -0.83 9.67 17.52
N GLY A 246 -0.75 8.51 18.17
CA GLY A 246 -1.86 7.67 18.58
C GLY A 246 -1.48 6.79 19.77
N LYS A 247 -2.33 5.81 20.08
CA LYS A 247 -2.01 4.77 21.07
C LYS A 247 -1.10 3.73 20.41
N LEU A 248 -0.08 3.28 21.12
CA LEU A 248 0.82 2.25 20.61
C LEU A 248 0.14 0.90 20.55
N SER A 249 0.20 0.23 19.41
CA SER A 249 -0.21 -1.15 19.20
C SER A 249 0.85 -2.13 19.73
N ASP A 250 0.48 -3.40 19.90
CA ASP A 250 1.43 -4.45 20.26
C ASP A 250 2.48 -4.67 19.18
N GLY A 251 2.11 -4.48 17.91
CA GLY A 251 3.05 -4.53 16.79
C GLY A 251 4.15 -3.47 16.88
N GLN A 252 3.80 -2.24 17.29
CA GLN A 252 4.79 -1.18 17.51
C GLN A 252 5.71 -1.49 18.68
N ARG A 253 5.18 -2.03 19.79
CA ARG A 253 5.97 -2.46 20.95
C ARG A 253 6.97 -3.55 20.56
N LYS A 254 6.56 -4.50 19.69
CA LYS A 254 7.43 -5.55 19.20
C LYS A 254 8.56 -5.00 18.30
N ILE A 255 8.24 -4.08 17.40
CA ILE A 255 9.23 -3.41 16.55
C ILE A 255 10.25 -2.65 17.42
N ASP A 256 9.78 -1.92 18.44
CA ASP A 256 10.60 -1.20 19.42
C ASP A 256 11.59 -2.12 20.17
N GLN A 257 11.18 -3.37 20.43
CA GLN A 257 12.00 -4.34 21.15
C GLN A 257 13.00 -5.07 20.24
N ASP A 258 12.62 -5.36 19.00
CA ASP A 258 13.34 -6.29 18.12
C ASP A 258 14.28 -5.58 17.13
N ILE A 259 14.13 -4.26 16.91
CA ILE A 259 15.02 -3.50 16.03
C ILE A 259 15.99 -2.64 16.87
N GLU A 260 17.27 -2.93 16.72
CA GLU A 260 18.34 -2.20 17.44
C GLU A 260 18.38 -0.73 17.01
N ASN A 261 18.69 0.16 17.97
CA ASN A 261 18.76 1.62 17.81
C ASN A 261 17.45 2.28 17.33
N LEU A 262 16.32 1.58 17.33
CA LEU A 262 15.02 2.12 17.00
C LEU A 262 14.14 2.18 18.26
N LYS A 263 13.69 3.36 18.62
CA LYS A 263 12.74 3.60 19.72
C LYS A 263 11.41 4.08 19.19
N ILE A 264 10.30 3.56 19.71
CA ILE A 264 8.94 3.98 19.34
C ILE A 264 8.21 4.45 20.59
N VAL A 265 7.72 5.69 20.56
CA VAL A 265 6.96 6.27 21.67
C VAL A 265 5.65 6.88 21.19
N SER A 266 4.67 6.98 22.10
CA SER A 266 3.49 7.80 21.84
C SER A 266 3.85 9.29 21.99
N ALA A 267 3.22 10.17 21.20
CA ALA A 267 3.36 11.60 21.33
C ALA A 267 3.08 12.12 22.77
N VAL A 268 2.30 11.40 23.56
CA VAL A 268 2.06 11.72 24.97
C VAL A 268 3.35 11.76 25.79
N SER A 269 4.36 10.94 25.44
CA SER A 269 5.66 10.92 26.14
C SER A 269 6.38 12.26 26.06
N LEU A 270 6.17 13.05 25.01
CA LEU A 270 6.77 14.38 24.82
C LEU A 270 6.26 15.43 25.82
N ARG A 271 5.19 15.14 26.57
CA ARG A 271 4.66 16.03 27.61
C ARG A 271 5.52 16.05 28.87
N SER A 272 6.35 15.00 29.06
CA SER A 272 7.32 14.99 30.14
C SER A 272 8.50 15.88 29.80
N ASP A 273 8.90 16.70 30.74
CA ASP A 273 10.12 17.53 30.62
C ASP A 273 11.40 16.66 30.64
N ASP A 274 11.33 15.46 31.24
CA ASP A 274 12.43 14.51 31.31
C ASP A 274 12.66 13.75 29.97
N PHE A 275 11.76 13.88 28.99
CA PHE A 275 11.95 13.21 27.71
C PHE A 275 12.94 13.99 26.84
N ASP A 276 14.15 13.45 26.73
CA ASP A 276 15.24 14.06 25.96
C ASP A 276 15.25 13.62 24.51
N LEU A 277 15.02 14.56 23.59
CA LEU A 277 15.07 14.33 22.15
C LEU A 277 16.51 14.38 21.62
N SER A 278 17.46 15.02 22.33
CA SER A 278 18.84 15.21 21.85
C SER A 278 19.63 13.88 21.74
N GLU A 279 19.14 12.82 22.38
CA GLU A 279 19.74 11.49 22.28
C GLU A 279 19.61 10.84 20.89
N TYR A 280 18.70 11.32 20.04
CA TYR A 280 18.35 10.70 18.78
C TYR A 280 18.90 11.50 17.60
N SER A 281 19.61 10.85 16.69
CA SER A 281 20.06 11.46 15.44
C SER A 281 18.92 11.69 14.45
N PHE A 282 17.91 10.79 14.49
CA PHE A 282 16.77 10.78 13.57
C PHE A 282 15.46 10.73 14.35
N VAL A 283 14.56 11.67 14.08
CA VAL A 283 13.22 11.75 14.68
C VAL A 283 12.18 11.69 13.60
N LEU A 284 11.30 10.68 13.65
CA LEU A 284 10.24 10.48 12.67
C LEU A 284 8.88 10.61 13.37
N VAL A 285 7.97 11.41 12.82
CA VAL A 285 6.67 11.69 13.44
C VAL A 285 5.57 11.14 12.54
N ASP A 286 4.95 10.05 12.98
CA ASP A 286 3.83 9.42 12.26
C ASP A 286 2.49 10.05 12.67
N GLU A 287 1.63 10.34 11.68
CA GLU A 287 0.35 11.05 11.85
C GLU A 287 0.53 12.44 12.51
N SER A 288 1.55 13.18 12.08
CA SER A 288 2.01 14.45 12.70
C SER A 288 0.92 15.52 12.81
N HIS A 289 -0.11 15.52 11.94
CA HIS A 289 -1.26 16.44 12.02
C HIS A 289 -2.05 16.35 13.34
N ARG A 290 -1.78 15.33 14.18
CA ARG A 290 -2.49 15.08 15.46
C ARG A 290 -1.74 15.59 16.69
N ILE A 291 -0.46 15.98 16.58
CA ILE A 291 0.29 16.47 17.74
C ILE A 291 -0.19 17.85 18.18
N TYR A 292 0.06 18.18 19.43
CA TYR A 292 -0.21 19.52 19.95
C TYR A 292 0.93 20.47 19.62
N THR A 293 0.61 21.76 19.52
CA THR A 293 1.57 22.82 19.22
C THR A 293 2.84 22.76 20.10
N GLN A 294 2.69 22.56 21.41
CA GLN A 294 3.82 22.47 22.33
C GLN A 294 4.76 21.30 22.02
N GLN A 295 4.20 20.15 21.62
CA GLN A 295 5.00 18.98 21.23
C GLN A 295 5.70 19.22 19.90
N PHE A 296 5.02 19.85 18.94
CA PHE A 296 5.61 20.25 17.66
C PHE A 296 6.78 21.21 17.87
N ASP A 297 6.58 22.27 18.67
CA ASP A 297 7.60 23.26 18.96
C ASP A 297 8.82 22.62 19.66
N LYS A 298 8.59 21.70 20.64
CA LYS A 298 9.65 20.92 21.30
C LYS A 298 10.51 20.13 20.30
N ILE A 299 9.86 19.48 19.32
CA ILE A 299 10.56 18.73 18.26
C ILE A 299 11.39 19.70 17.41
N VAL A 300 10.76 20.76 16.87
CA VAL A 300 11.42 21.71 15.97
C VAL A 300 12.65 22.35 16.63
N TYR A 301 12.52 22.78 17.88
CA TYR A 301 13.66 23.35 18.65
C TYR A 301 14.77 22.33 18.84
N SER A 302 14.46 21.09 19.21
CA SER A 302 15.46 20.05 19.39
C SER A 302 16.24 19.78 18.10
N ILE A 303 15.55 19.69 16.98
CA ILE A 303 16.15 19.42 15.66
C ILE A 303 17.12 20.54 15.26
N ALA A 304 16.69 21.79 15.44
CA ALA A 304 17.50 22.96 15.09
C ALA A 304 18.74 23.10 15.98
N ASP A 305 18.62 22.79 17.30
CA ASP A 305 19.72 22.99 18.28
C ASP A 305 20.76 21.85 18.26
N ASN A 306 20.41 20.66 17.75
CA ASN A 306 21.26 19.47 17.84
C ASN A 306 21.63 18.86 16.48
N ASP A 307 21.45 19.58 15.38
CA ASP A 307 21.76 19.11 14.01
C ASP A 307 21.12 17.74 13.66
N GLN A 308 19.90 17.51 14.17
CA GLN A 308 19.16 16.27 13.96
C GLN A 308 18.38 16.31 12.65
N VAL A 309 17.83 15.17 12.24
CA VAL A 309 16.93 15.05 11.10
C VAL A 309 15.52 14.75 11.60
N CYS A 310 14.52 15.48 11.09
CA CYS A 310 13.13 15.20 11.35
C CYS A 310 12.36 14.87 10.05
N ILE A 311 11.54 13.81 10.09
CA ILE A 311 10.64 13.43 9.01
C ILE A 311 9.22 13.43 9.54
N PHE A 312 8.39 14.35 9.06
CA PHE A 312 6.96 14.39 9.37
C PHE A 312 6.17 13.53 8.36
N SER A 313 5.20 12.76 8.86
CA SER A 313 4.24 12.04 8.03
C SER A 313 2.83 12.46 8.42
N SER A 314 2.02 12.93 7.45
CA SER A 314 0.72 13.50 7.73
C SER A 314 -0.36 13.15 6.72
N ASP A 315 -1.63 13.29 7.14
CA ASP A 315 -2.81 13.27 6.29
C ASP A 315 -3.73 14.44 6.65
N PRO A 316 -3.65 15.55 5.91
CA PRO A 316 -4.47 16.74 6.20
C PRO A 316 -5.97 16.48 6.16
N GLY A 317 -6.42 15.41 5.51
CA GLY A 317 -7.84 15.02 5.42
C GLY A 317 -8.38 14.23 6.61
N GLN A 318 -7.51 13.81 7.56
CA GLN A 318 -7.86 12.95 8.70
C GLN A 318 -7.88 13.69 10.05
N ILE A 319 -8.41 14.91 10.11
CA ILE A 319 -8.61 15.63 11.36
C ILE A 319 -9.83 15.03 12.08
N LEU A 320 -9.64 14.50 13.31
CA LEU A 320 -10.70 13.84 14.09
C LEU A 320 -11.39 14.78 15.08
N SER A 321 -10.71 15.84 15.51
CA SER A 321 -11.23 16.73 16.55
C SER A 321 -11.10 18.21 16.20
N SER A 322 -11.89 19.02 16.90
CA SER A 322 -11.81 20.48 16.79
C SER A 322 -10.49 21.04 17.33
N SER A 323 -9.86 20.34 18.27
CA SER A 323 -8.54 20.67 18.82
C SER A 323 -7.44 20.45 17.79
N GLU A 324 -7.44 19.33 17.07
CA GLU A 324 -6.49 19.07 15.96
C GLU A 324 -6.61 20.15 14.89
N ARG A 325 -7.84 20.54 14.52
CA ARG A 325 -8.07 21.64 13.55
C ARG A 325 -7.50 22.98 14.02
N ARG A 326 -7.60 23.30 15.31
CA ARG A 326 -7.07 24.56 15.88
C ARG A 326 -5.55 24.57 15.98
N ASN A 327 -4.91 23.43 16.17
CA ASN A 327 -3.46 23.31 16.24
C ASN A 327 -2.78 23.63 14.91
N ASP A 328 -3.46 23.38 13.78
CA ASP A 328 -2.98 23.64 12.42
C ASP A 328 -1.52 23.24 12.17
N ILE A 329 -1.21 22.01 12.52
CA ILE A 329 0.18 21.49 12.41
C ILE A 329 0.65 21.48 10.96
N GLU A 330 -0.25 21.21 10.00
CA GLU A 330 0.07 21.26 8.56
C GLU A 330 0.54 22.66 8.14
N GLY A 331 -0.20 23.70 8.58
CA GLY A 331 0.19 25.09 8.35
C GLY A 331 1.53 25.41 9.00
N LYS A 332 1.84 24.83 10.17
CA LYS A 332 3.14 25.00 10.84
C LYS A 332 4.26 24.27 10.12
N ILE A 333 4.06 23.03 9.65
CA ILE A 333 5.04 22.27 8.86
C ILE A 333 5.35 23.05 7.56
N SER A 334 4.36 23.60 6.89
CA SER A 334 4.56 24.37 5.65
C SER A 334 5.33 25.68 5.84
N GLN A 335 5.44 26.18 7.08
CA GLN A 335 6.26 27.35 7.43
C GLN A 335 7.72 27.02 7.76
N LEU A 336 8.05 25.73 7.94
CA LEU A 336 9.43 25.30 8.09
C LEU A 336 10.17 25.36 6.74
N HIS A 337 11.49 25.54 6.83
CA HIS A 337 12.34 25.27 5.67
C HIS A 337 12.48 23.77 5.52
N LEU A 338 11.79 23.20 4.52
CA LEU A 338 11.80 21.77 4.22
C LEU A 338 12.91 21.44 3.22
N ASP A 339 13.75 20.45 3.54
CA ASP A 339 14.76 19.90 2.63
C ASP A 339 14.14 18.97 1.58
N GLY A 340 12.93 18.48 1.84
CA GLY A 340 12.12 17.73 0.90
C GLY A 340 10.66 17.61 1.30
N GLU A 341 9.77 17.75 0.32
CA GLU A 341 8.33 17.56 0.46
C GLU A 341 7.83 16.54 -0.55
N TYR A 342 7.11 15.53 -0.09
CA TYR A 342 6.71 14.38 -0.90
C TYR A 342 5.23 14.07 -0.74
N LEU A 343 4.54 13.84 -1.86
CA LEU A 343 3.13 13.47 -1.88
C LEU A 343 2.96 12.03 -2.35
N LEU A 344 2.42 11.17 -1.47
CA LEU A 344 1.93 9.86 -1.84
C LEU A 344 0.50 9.94 -2.36
N SER A 345 0.34 9.90 -3.67
CA SER A 345 -0.96 10.05 -4.34
C SER A 345 -1.66 8.73 -4.64
N GLU A 346 -0.91 7.63 -4.76
CA GLU A 346 -1.46 6.33 -5.11
C GLU A 346 -2.02 5.61 -3.88
N LYS A 347 -3.28 5.18 -3.97
CA LYS A 347 -3.90 4.34 -2.96
C LYS A 347 -3.55 2.88 -3.21
N ILE A 348 -2.78 2.31 -2.30
CA ILE A 348 -2.15 1.02 -2.50
C ILE A 348 -2.94 -0.10 -1.82
N ARG A 349 -3.64 0.19 -0.71
CA ARG A 349 -4.10 -0.81 0.24
C ARG A 349 -5.59 -1.10 0.22
N MET A 350 -6.40 -0.19 -0.27
CA MET A 350 -7.85 -0.37 -0.32
C MET A 350 -8.31 -0.83 -1.69
N ASN A 351 -9.21 -1.81 -1.75
CA ASN A 351 -9.89 -2.20 -2.96
C ASN A 351 -10.58 -0.98 -3.61
N LYS A 352 -10.47 -0.84 -4.93
CA LYS A 352 -11.06 0.28 -5.69
C LYS A 352 -12.57 0.42 -5.46
N GLU A 353 -13.26 -0.70 -5.32
CA GLU A 353 -14.69 -0.79 -5.03
C GLU A 353 -15.02 -0.17 -3.66
N LEU A 354 -14.31 -0.60 -2.60
CA LEU A 354 -14.48 -0.06 -1.24
C LEU A 354 -14.18 1.43 -1.19
N HIS A 355 -13.10 1.86 -1.88
CA HIS A 355 -12.79 3.28 -1.98
C HIS A 355 -13.89 4.09 -2.66
N SER A 356 -14.43 3.55 -3.77
CA SER A 356 -15.55 4.18 -4.48
C SER A 356 -16.76 4.31 -3.57
N PHE A 357 -17.18 3.23 -2.93
CA PHE A 357 -18.31 3.22 -1.99
C PHE A 357 -18.13 4.24 -0.86
N ILE A 358 -16.98 4.22 -0.18
CA ILE A 358 -16.70 5.16 0.92
C ILE A 358 -16.72 6.62 0.44
N SER A 359 -16.27 6.88 -0.78
CA SER A 359 -16.31 8.22 -1.37
C SER A 359 -17.72 8.66 -1.66
N VAL A 360 -18.58 7.77 -2.19
CA VAL A 360 -19.98 8.05 -2.50
C VAL A 360 -20.79 8.25 -1.21
N ILE A 361 -20.65 7.38 -0.20
CA ILE A 361 -21.40 7.57 1.07
C ILE A 361 -20.94 8.81 1.85
N LYS A 362 -19.74 9.31 1.62
CA LYS A 362 -19.30 10.60 2.18
C LYS A 362 -19.97 11.79 1.48
N ASP A 363 -20.18 11.69 0.18
CA ASP A 363 -20.81 12.70 -0.67
C ASP A 363 -21.59 11.99 -1.79
N LEU A 364 -22.91 11.92 -1.66
CA LEU A 364 -23.81 11.23 -2.59
C LEU A 364 -23.77 11.81 -4.02
N LYS A 365 -23.28 13.03 -4.21
CA LYS A 365 -23.06 13.62 -5.53
C LYS A 365 -21.78 13.14 -6.21
N HIS A 366 -20.92 12.45 -5.46
CA HIS A 366 -19.69 11.89 -6.01
C HIS A 366 -20.01 10.68 -6.89
N LYS A 367 -19.92 10.84 -8.21
CA LYS A 367 -20.14 9.73 -9.16
C LYS A 367 -18.84 9.01 -9.45
N PRO A 368 -18.79 7.68 -9.30
CA PRO A 368 -17.61 6.90 -9.68
C PRO A 368 -17.39 6.99 -11.19
N LYS A 369 -16.11 7.06 -11.61
CA LYS A 369 -15.73 7.12 -13.04
C LYS A 369 -16.09 5.84 -13.81
N VAL A 370 -16.23 4.72 -13.10
CA VAL A 370 -16.58 3.39 -13.62
C VAL A 370 -17.64 2.81 -12.70
N PRO A 371 -18.74 2.22 -13.24
CA PRO A 371 -19.73 1.51 -12.44
C PRO A 371 -19.07 0.40 -11.61
N MET A 372 -19.53 0.22 -10.36
CA MET A 372 -18.99 -0.76 -9.42
C MET A 372 -20.14 -1.58 -8.82
N ASN A 373 -19.98 -2.92 -8.76
CA ASN A 373 -21.04 -3.79 -8.20
C ASN A 373 -21.09 -3.80 -6.67
N TYR A 374 -20.11 -3.24 -5.98
CA TYR A 374 -19.99 -3.20 -4.51
C TYR A 374 -20.18 -4.57 -3.83
N GLU A 375 -19.66 -5.65 -4.44
CA GLU A 375 -19.80 -7.04 -3.94
C GLU A 375 -19.16 -7.26 -2.56
N ASN A 376 -18.19 -6.42 -2.22
CA ASN A 376 -17.47 -6.48 -0.95
C ASN A 376 -18.04 -5.53 0.12
N VAL A 377 -19.22 -4.97 -0.12
CA VAL A 377 -19.91 -4.07 0.81
C VAL A 377 -21.25 -4.69 1.20
N SER A 378 -21.56 -4.67 2.48
CA SER A 378 -22.89 -4.99 2.99
C SER A 378 -23.43 -3.87 3.87
N VAL A 379 -24.71 -3.56 3.71
CA VAL A 379 -25.43 -2.58 4.52
C VAL A 379 -26.63 -3.27 5.14
N ASN A 380 -26.74 -3.18 6.45
CA ASN A 380 -27.76 -3.87 7.24
C ASN A 380 -28.56 -2.87 8.06
N TYR A 381 -29.81 -3.18 8.36
CA TYR A 381 -30.67 -2.38 9.21
C TYR A 381 -31.03 -3.13 10.50
N ALA A 382 -30.93 -2.46 11.62
CA ALA A 382 -31.36 -2.95 12.93
C ALA A 382 -32.37 -1.98 13.54
N ASN A 383 -33.53 -2.48 13.98
CA ASN A 383 -34.54 -1.64 14.62
C ASN A 383 -34.20 -1.33 16.09
N THR A 384 -33.34 -2.12 16.70
CA THR A 384 -33.01 -2.03 18.13
C THR A 384 -31.53 -2.24 18.38
N THR A 385 -31.04 -1.73 19.50
CA THR A 385 -29.68 -1.99 19.98
C THR A 385 -29.40 -3.50 20.11
N GLN A 386 -30.36 -4.31 20.53
CA GLN A 386 -30.19 -5.74 20.68
C GLN A 386 -30.01 -6.44 19.31
N GLU A 387 -30.77 -6.03 18.29
CA GLU A 387 -30.60 -6.56 16.93
C GLU A 387 -29.22 -6.19 16.39
N ALA A 388 -28.76 -4.96 16.60
CA ALA A 388 -27.43 -4.52 16.20
C ALA A 388 -26.32 -5.32 16.91
N GLN A 389 -26.45 -5.60 18.21
CA GLN A 389 -25.51 -6.45 18.96
C GLN A 389 -25.46 -7.88 18.39
N ASN A 390 -26.60 -8.47 18.06
CA ASN A 390 -26.65 -9.79 17.43
C ASN A 390 -25.96 -9.81 16.06
N MET A 391 -26.13 -8.75 15.26
CA MET A 391 -25.43 -8.60 13.98
C MET A 391 -23.93 -8.43 14.17
N LEU A 392 -23.49 -7.63 15.13
CA LEU A 392 -22.07 -7.48 15.45
C LEU A 392 -21.43 -8.81 15.82
N GLU A 393 -22.10 -9.61 16.65
CA GLU A 393 -21.62 -10.94 17.02
C GLU A 393 -21.51 -11.86 15.80
N TYR A 394 -22.51 -11.85 14.90
CA TYR A 394 -22.44 -12.58 13.63
C TYR A 394 -21.23 -12.15 12.79
N TYR A 395 -20.94 -10.84 12.68
CA TYR A 395 -19.81 -10.33 11.92
C TYR A 395 -18.47 -10.72 12.55
N ARG A 396 -18.35 -10.67 13.89
CA ARG A 396 -17.15 -11.14 14.62
C ARG A 396 -16.86 -12.60 14.35
N GLN A 397 -17.87 -13.47 14.40
CA GLN A 397 -17.73 -14.89 14.09
C GLN A 397 -17.30 -15.14 12.64
N ASN A 398 -17.56 -14.19 11.73
CA ASN A 398 -17.10 -14.22 10.35
C ASN A 398 -15.78 -13.46 10.10
N GLY A 399 -15.06 -13.12 11.18
CA GLY A 399 -13.73 -12.51 11.14
C GLY A 399 -13.72 -11.02 10.81
N TYR A 400 -14.84 -10.31 11.03
CA TYR A 400 -14.87 -8.85 10.95
C TYR A 400 -14.42 -8.25 12.27
N VAL A 401 -13.69 -7.14 12.17
CA VAL A 401 -13.29 -6.30 13.30
C VAL A 401 -14.31 -5.18 13.46
N PHE A 402 -14.90 -5.07 14.65
CA PHE A 402 -15.79 -3.96 14.97
C PHE A 402 -14.98 -2.76 15.45
N ILE A 403 -15.03 -1.67 14.66
CA ILE A 403 -14.42 -0.38 15.02
C ILE A 403 -15.52 0.55 15.52
N ASN A 404 -15.45 0.88 16.81
CA ASN A 404 -16.37 1.80 17.44
C ASN A 404 -15.81 3.23 17.47
N TYR A 405 -16.62 4.21 17.75
CA TYR A 405 -16.23 5.60 17.89
C TYR A 405 -15.51 5.84 19.22
N SER A 406 -14.40 6.56 19.15
CA SER A 406 -13.64 6.89 20.37
C SER A 406 -14.49 7.69 21.33
N LYS A 407 -14.43 7.31 22.61
CA LYS A 407 -15.17 7.95 23.71
C LYS A 407 -14.54 9.31 24.04
N SER A 408 -15.35 10.34 24.14
CA SER A 408 -14.93 11.63 24.68
C SER A 408 -14.71 11.52 26.19
N ASN A 409 -13.74 12.25 26.73
CA ASN A 409 -13.56 12.38 28.19
C ASN A 409 -14.66 13.27 28.82
N TYR A 410 -15.45 13.95 28.02
CA TYR A 410 -16.39 15.00 28.44
C TYR A 410 -17.86 14.61 28.25
N GLU A 411 -18.17 13.63 27.40
CA GLU A 411 -19.54 13.23 27.06
C GLU A 411 -19.68 11.72 26.88
N SER A 412 -20.88 11.18 27.18
CA SER A 412 -21.23 9.81 26.90
C SER A 412 -21.38 9.58 25.39
N SER A 413 -20.67 8.60 24.84
CA SER A 413 -20.85 8.20 23.44
C SER A 413 -22.23 7.57 23.22
N PRO A 414 -22.97 7.90 22.16
CA PRO A 414 -24.20 7.19 21.79
C PRO A 414 -23.95 5.70 21.50
N TYR A 415 -22.71 5.35 21.22
CA TYR A 415 -22.28 3.99 20.94
C TYR A 415 -21.67 3.25 22.14
N ALA A 416 -21.76 3.81 23.36
CA ALA A 416 -21.21 3.22 24.59
C ALA A 416 -21.82 1.85 24.96
N ALA A 417 -23.01 1.53 24.45
CA ALA A 417 -23.68 0.27 24.67
C ALA A 417 -23.09 -0.91 23.92
N TYR A 418 -22.18 -0.65 22.97
CA TYR A 418 -21.56 -1.66 22.12
C TYR A 418 -20.12 -1.87 22.56
N GLU A 419 -19.78 -3.12 22.91
CA GLU A 419 -18.40 -3.50 23.23
C GLU A 419 -17.58 -3.53 21.95
N GLU A 420 -16.50 -2.76 21.91
CA GLU A 420 -15.62 -2.62 20.75
C GLU A 420 -14.46 -3.62 20.76
N ASP A 421 -14.01 -4.07 19.57
CA ASP A 421 -12.71 -4.70 19.39
C ASP A 421 -11.62 -3.61 19.40
N PHE A 422 -11.91 -2.50 18.72
CA PHE A 422 -11.08 -1.29 18.69
C PHE A 422 -11.94 -0.02 18.63
N ASP A 423 -11.40 1.09 19.11
CA ASP A 423 -11.93 2.41 18.83
C ASP A 423 -11.19 3.12 17.70
N THR A 424 -11.74 4.20 17.17
CA THR A 424 -11.18 4.93 16.03
C THR A 424 -9.80 5.56 16.28
N HIS A 425 -9.37 5.73 17.53
CA HIS A 425 -8.01 6.15 17.87
C HIS A 425 -7.02 4.98 17.94
N HIS A 426 -7.47 3.81 18.38
CA HIS A 426 -6.63 2.63 18.41
C HIS A 426 -6.27 2.12 17.01
N VAL A 427 -7.14 2.35 16.01
CA VAL A 427 -6.90 1.87 14.64
C VAL A 427 -6.05 2.82 13.79
N ILE A 428 -5.53 3.91 14.37
CA ILE A 428 -4.63 4.83 13.66
C ILE A 428 -3.41 4.05 13.17
N GLY A 429 -3.15 4.10 11.85
CA GLY A 429 -2.04 3.38 11.22
C GLY A 429 -2.26 1.87 11.04
N GLN A 430 -3.31 1.27 11.64
CA GLN A 430 -3.66 -0.13 11.46
C GLN A 430 -4.60 -0.34 10.26
N GLU A 431 -4.72 -1.59 9.80
CA GLU A 431 -5.59 -2.00 8.70
C GLU A 431 -6.11 -3.42 8.95
N PHE A 432 -7.32 -3.70 8.48
CA PHE A 432 -8.00 -4.97 8.71
C PHE A 432 -8.62 -5.47 7.40
N ASP A 433 -8.65 -6.79 7.19
CA ASP A 433 -9.25 -7.36 5.99
C ASP A 433 -10.75 -7.09 5.94
N LYS A 434 -11.42 -7.23 7.08
CA LYS A 434 -12.87 -7.07 7.20
C LYS A 434 -13.21 -6.15 8.37
N VAL A 435 -14.00 -5.13 8.09
CA VAL A 435 -14.41 -4.13 9.08
C VAL A 435 -15.94 -4.04 9.13
N VAL A 436 -16.48 -3.92 10.35
CA VAL A 436 -17.88 -3.55 10.58
C VAL A 436 -17.95 -2.28 11.41
N MET A 437 -18.83 -1.34 11.03
CA MET A 437 -19.12 -0.12 11.79
C MET A 437 -20.62 0.10 11.92
N LEU A 438 -21.01 0.83 12.97
CA LEU A 438 -22.38 1.25 13.23
C LEU A 438 -22.63 2.67 12.76
N MET A 439 -23.85 2.96 12.34
CA MET A 439 -24.38 4.33 12.13
C MET A 439 -25.79 4.39 12.71
N ASP A 440 -26.19 5.54 13.18
CA ASP A 440 -27.54 5.79 13.72
C ASP A 440 -28.01 7.21 13.37
N ASN A 441 -29.07 7.68 14.04
CA ASN A 441 -29.60 9.03 13.90
C ASN A 441 -28.62 10.17 14.26
N SER A 442 -27.40 9.87 14.76
CA SER A 442 -26.33 10.85 14.91
C SER A 442 -25.73 11.28 13.56
N PHE A 443 -26.07 10.58 12.47
CA PHE A 443 -25.68 10.91 11.10
C PHE A 443 -26.86 11.31 10.24
N TYR A 444 -26.64 12.24 9.34
CA TYR A 444 -27.59 12.65 8.32
C TYR A 444 -26.90 13.19 7.08
N TYR A 445 -27.61 13.25 5.97
CA TYR A 445 -27.14 13.95 4.77
C TYR A 445 -27.75 15.34 4.70
N ASP A 446 -26.92 16.35 4.42
CA ASP A 446 -27.39 17.70 4.17
C ASP A 446 -28.06 17.84 2.78
N GLU A 447 -28.54 19.04 2.44
CA GLU A 447 -29.19 19.34 1.15
C GLU A 447 -28.24 19.14 -0.05
N GLU A 448 -26.93 19.21 0.21
CA GLU A 448 -25.91 18.97 -0.81
C GLU A 448 -25.55 17.49 -0.96
N GLY A 449 -26.08 16.61 -0.12
CA GLY A 449 -25.82 15.18 -0.13
C GLY A 449 -24.51 14.81 0.58
N VAL A 450 -23.95 15.69 1.39
CA VAL A 450 -22.73 15.43 2.16
C VAL A 450 -23.09 14.85 3.53
N LEU A 451 -22.42 13.76 3.92
CA LEU A 451 -22.62 13.12 5.23
C LEU A 451 -22.18 14.06 6.35
N LYS A 452 -23.07 14.32 7.28
CA LYS A 452 -22.88 15.17 8.46
C LYS A 452 -23.17 14.37 9.73
N GLY A 453 -22.65 14.88 10.85
CA GLY A 453 -23.02 14.42 12.20
C GLY A 453 -23.81 15.49 12.93
N ILE A 454 -24.71 15.08 13.81
CA ILE A 454 -25.43 16.01 14.68
C ILE A 454 -24.41 16.71 15.57
N PRO A 455 -24.41 18.05 15.65
CA PRO A 455 -23.51 18.77 16.54
C PRO A 455 -23.84 18.47 18.00
N HIS A 456 -22.86 17.96 18.75
CA HIS A 456 -22.96 17.89 20.21
C HIS A 456 -22.65 19.28 20.82
N PRO A 457 -23.18 19.58 22.02
CA PRO A 457 -22.97 20.88 22.67
C PRO A 457 -21.51 21.26 22.90
N ASN A 458 -20.63 20.25 23.08
CA ASN A 458 -19.17 20.39 23.18
C ASN A 458 -18.47 19.37 22.28
N PRO A 459 -18.47 19.55 20.95
CA PRO A 459 -17.94 18.56 20.04
C PRO A 459 -16.40 18.57 20.13
N ASP A 460 -15.86 17.66 20.93
CA ASP A 460 -14.42 17.35 20.87
C ASP A 460 -14.14 16.52 19.61
N TYR A 461 -15.03 15.58 19.30
CA TYR A 461 -14.91 14.71 18.14
C TYR A 461 -15.94 15.02 17.03
N LEU A 462 -15.48 14.89 15.79
CA LEU A 462 -16.30 15.03 14.59
C LEU A 462 -16.72 13.64 14.11
N TYR A 463 -17.93 13.18 14.45
CA TYR A 463 -18.43 11.84 14.15
C TYR A 463 -18.26 11.40 12.68
N PRO A 464 -18.54 12.24 11.66
CA PRO A 464 -18.27 11.87 10.27
C PRO A 464 -16.79 11.60 9.99
N ASN A 465 -15.88 12.28 10.68
CA ASN A 465 -14.45 12.09 10.53
C ASN A 465 -13.99 10.82 11.24
N LEU A 466 -14.54 10.52 12.45
CA LEU A 466 -14.32 9.25 13.13
C LEU A 466 -14.82 8.07 12.28
N PHE A 467 -16.02 8.19 11.70
CA PHE A 467 -16.58 7.19 10.79
C PHE A 467 -15.62 6.98 9.60
N TYR A 468 -15.21 8.06 8.94
CA TYR A 468 -14.28 7.97 7.82
C TYR A 468 -12.95 7.33 8.22
N GLN A 469 -12.44 7.67 9.42
CA GLN A 469 -11.24 7.04 9.96
C GLN A 469 -11.41 5.51 10.07
N GLY A 470 -12.52 5.03 10.64
CA GLY A 470 -12.78 3.61 10.82
C GLY A 470 -12.98 2.86 9.49
N VAL A 471 -13.88 3.36 8.61
CA VAL A 471 -14.16 2.68 7.34
C VAL A 471 -12.96 2.65 6.39
N THR A 472 -12.02 3.60 6.50
CA THR A 472 -10.79 3.60 5.68
C THR A 472 -9.74 2.61 6.16
N ARG A 473 -9.96 1.89 7.27
CA ARG A 473 -9.08 0.82 7.75
C ARG A 473 -9.32 -0.52 7.06
N VAL A 474 -10.38 -0.64 6.25
CA VAL A 474 -10.75 -1.87 5.55
C VAL A 474 -9.88 -2.13 4.32
N ARG A 475 -9.52 -3.40 4.10
CA ARG A 475 -8.82 -3.84 2.89
C ARG A 475 -9.70 -4.62 1.92
N GLU A 476 -10.56 -5.54 2.42
CA GLU A 476 -11.28 -6.50 1.60
C GLU A 476 -12.80 -6.38 1.68
N LYS A 477 -13.39 -6.32 2.90
CA LYS A 477 -14.84 -6.33 3.07
C LYS A 477 -15.30 -5.34 4.12
N LEU A 478 -16.28 -4.51 3.77
CA LEU A 478 -16.91 -3.53 4.66
C LEU A 478 -18.35 -3.92 4.96
N SER A 479 -18.74 -3.88 6.24
CA SER A 479 -20.14 -3.95 6.64
C SER A 479 -20.54 -2.69 7.41
N LEU A 480 -21.70 -2.15 7.10
CA LEU A 480 -22.36 -1.09 7.86
C LEU A 480 -23.64 -1.63 8.47
N ILE A 481 -23.88 -1.32 9.75
CA ILE A 481 -25.13 -1.60 10.43
C ILE A 481 -25.77 -0.25 10.80
N VAL A 482 -26.88 0.06 10.19
CA VAL A 482 -27.65 1.28 10.47
C VAL A 482 -28.72 0.95 11.52
N VAL A 483 -28.67 1.67 12.64
CA VAL A 483 -29.53 1.39 13.81
C VAL A 483 -30.58 2.47 13.94
N ASP A 484 -31.86 2.08 13.90
CA ASP A 484 -33.05 2.94 14.08
C ASP A 484 -33.00 4.27 13.30
N ALA A 485 -32.46 4.25 12.07
CA ALA A 485 -32.29 5.41 11.21
C ALA A 485 -32.72 5.11 9.76
N PRO A 486 -34.03 4.94 9.48
CA PRO A 486 -34.53 4.49 8.18
C PRO A 486 -34.19 5.46 7.05
N ALA A 487 -34.23 6.76 7.27
CA ALA A 487 -33.90 7.75 6.25
C ALA A 487 -32.39 7.72 5.87
N LEU A 488 -31.51 7.45 6.83
CA LEU A 488 -30.09 7.26 6.57
C LEU A 488 -29.86 5.97 5.78
N PHE A 489 -30.54 4.89 6.18
CA PHE A 489 -30.46 3.59 5.50
C PHE A 489 -30.89 3.67 4.03
N GLU A 490 -32.03 4.31 3.74
CA GLU A 490 -32.52 4.56 2.38
C GLU A 490 -31.50 5.31 1.53
N LYS A 491 -30.88 6.37 2.06
CA LYS A 491 -29.85 7.15 1.36
C LYS A 491 -28.58 6.33 1.08
N ILE A 492 -28.14 5.50 2.01
CA ILE A 492 -26.95 4.66 1.81
C ILE A 492 -27.24 3.53 0.80
N THR A 493 -28.42 2.92 0.87
CA THR A 493 -28.79 1.82 -0.04
C THR A 493 -29.10 2.29 -1.45
N SER A 494 -29.54 3.54 -1.66
CA SER A 494 -29.74 4.09 -3.01
C SER A 494 -28.45 4.10 -3.85
N VAL A 495 -27.28 4.01 -3.22
CA VAL A 495 -25.99 3.89 -3.92
C VAL A 495 -25.90 2.60 -4.74
N PHE A 496 -26.60 1.54 -4.33
CA PHE A 496 -26.61 0.26 -5.07
C PHE A 496 -27.52 0.34 -6.32
N GLU A 497 -28.60 1.13 -6.29
CA GLU A 497 -29.55 1.28 -7.41
C GLU A 497 -28.93 2.00 -8.61
N GLU A 498 -28.08 3.00 -8.38
CA GLU A 498 -27.39 3.75 -9.45
C GLU A 498 -26.43 2.86 -10.30
N CYS A 499 -26.15 1.65 -9.83
CA CYS A 499 -25.26 0.70 -10.52
C CYS A 499 -25.98 -0.21 -11.51
N GLU A 500 -27.29 -0.38 -11.40
CA GLU A 500 -28.10 -1.28 -12.25
C GLU A 500 -28.64 -0.60 -13.53
N GLU A 501 -28.67 0.73 -13.59
CA GLU A 501 -29.27 1.50 -14.71
C GLU A 501 -28.30 1.83 -15.87
N LYS A 502 -27.21 1.15 -16.02
CA LYS A 502 -26.26 1.35 -17.15
C LYS A 502 -25.73 -0.01 -17.69
#